data_ea45616aa48fb1166b99fc5aabfef7cb
#
_entry.id   ea45616aa48fb1166b99fc5aabfef7cb
#
_cell.length_a   1.000
_cell.length_b   1.000
_cell.length_c   1.000
_cell.angle_alpha   90.00
_cell.angle_beta   90.00
_cell.angle_gamma   90.00
#
_symmetry.space_group_name_H-M   'P 1'
#
loop_
_entity.id
_entity.type
_entity.pdbx_description
1 polymer ?
#
loop_
_entity_poly.entity_id
_entity_poly.type
_entity_poly.pdbx_seq_one_letter_code
_entity_poly.pdbx_strand_id
1 'polypeptide(L)'
;HSHTIYDIWTFTDTKSTISPSKYEYEMADYIVTFTPADANAKAVIEFSDFDVYYSSSSYGVKAVFEVYSGTTADSNNLLWKLSSSDEAAKGPGKKLYSTAADGSLTIKFNPNTEASYYAGTGWKATVKPFVDHDMTITGVNVSQVGNGNATPGSKSVALLCVDVATEGTLTGKNLTGVKINLKGTQASVDKVSVMS
;
A
#
# COMPACT_ATOMS: atom_id res chain seq x y z
N HIS A 1 17.12 -5.53 -13.90
CA HIS A 1 18.05 -4.78 -13.05
C HIS A 1 17.96 -5.28 -11.61
N SER A 2 19.08 -5.28 -10.88
CA SER A 2 19.14 -5.67 -9.47
C SER A 2 19.83 -4.58 -8.66
N HIS A 3 19.28 -4.28 -7.48
CA HIS A 3 19.82 -3.28 -6.57
C HIS A 3 19.93 -3.85 -5.16
N THR A 4 21.08 -3.65 -4.52
CA THR A 4 21.24 -3.92 -3.10
C THR A 4 20.82 -2.68 -2.32
N ILE A 5 19.89 -2.80 -1.38
CA ILE A 5 19.39 -1.68 -0.59
C ILE A 5 20.01 -1.70 0.80
N TYR A 6 20.71 -0.59 1.14
CA TYR A 6 21.28 -0.34 2.47
C TYR A 6 20.39 0.59 3.30
N ASP A 7 19.66 1.46 2.60
CA ASP A 7 18.80 2.48 3.17
C ASP A 7 17.61 2.73 2.21
N ILE A 8 16.90 3.84 2.36
CA ILE A 8 15.74 4.20 1.56
C ILE A 8 16.16 4.48 0.11
N TRP A 9 15.52 3.79 -0.82
CA TRP A 9 15.63 4.03 -2.25
C TRP A 9 14.31 4.58 -2.79
N THR A 10 14.35 5.75 -3.40
CA THR A 10 13.20 6.31 -4.11
C THR A 10 13.29 5.94 -5.58
N PHE A 11 12.28 5.27 -6.07
CA PHE A 11 12.16 4.87 -7.47
C PHE A 11 10.99 5.63 -8.11
N THR A 12 11.26 6.30 -9.22
CA THR A 12 10.25 7.06 -9.96
C THR A 12 10.29 6.62 -11.41
N ASP A 13 9.13 6.23 -11.94
CA ASP A 13 8.95 6.07 -13.36
C ASP A 13 7.87 7.03 -13.84
N THR A 14 8.28 7.97 -14.67
CA THR A 14 7.40 8.95 -15.31
C THR A 14 6.89 8.48 -16.67
N LYS A 15 7.36 7.30 -17.13
CA LYS A 15 6.97 6.74 -18.42
C LYS A 15 5.71 5.91 -18.25
N SER A 16 4.59 6.56 -18.35
CA SER A 16 3.31 5.89 -18.49
C SER A 16 2.96 5.59 -19.93
N THR A 17 3.75 6.11 -20.87
CA THR A 17 3.57 5.96 -22.32
C THR A 17 4.84 5.60 -23.04
N ILE A 18 4.66 4.87 -24.11
CA ILE A 18 5.68 4.55 -25.08
C ILE A 18 5.73 5.65 -26.13
N SER A 19 6.91 6.23 -26.34
CA SER A 19 7.15 7.05 -27.51
C SER A 19 7.15 6.15 -28.76
N PRO A 20 6.40 6.49 -29.82
CA PRO A 20 6.39 5.70 -31.05
C PRO A 20 7.77 5.45 -31.66
N SER A 21 8.74 6.32 -31.37
CA SER A 21 10.12 6.18 -31.85
C SER A 21 10.99 5.20 -31.06
N LYS A 22 10.44 4.63 -29.96
CA LYS A 22 11.16 3.69 -29.08
C LYS A 22 10.40 2.38 -28.87
N TYR A 23 9.52 2.07 -29.77
CA TYR A 23 8.58 0.97 -29.76
C TYR A 23 9.17 -0.38 -29.30
N GLU A 24 10.32 -0.76 -29.81
CA GLU A 24 10.91 -2.07 -29.52
C GLU A 24 11.45 -2.22 -28.10
N TYR A 25 11.74 -1.10 -27.42
CA TYR A 25 12.33 -1.10 -26.08
C TYR A 25 11.30 -0.92 -24.97
N GLU A 26 10.17 -0.36 -25.29
CA GLU A 26 9.20 0.10 -24.28
C GLU A 26 8.00 -0.84 -24.12
N MET A 27 7.84 -1.82 -25.02
CA MET A 27 6.92 -2.95 -24.83
C MET A 27 7.51 -4.10 -24.02
N ALA A 28 8.81 -4.02 -23.69
CA ALA A 28 9.45 -5.03 -22.87
C ALA A 28 9.05 -4.84 -21.39
N ASP A 29 8.96 -5.96 -20.68
CA ASP A 29 8.79 -5.95 -19.24
C ASP A 29 9.99 -5.26 -18.57
N TYR A 30 9.71 -4.22 -17.77
CA TYR A 30 10.67 -3.67 -16.83
C TYR A 30 10.67 -4.53 -15.58
N ILE A 31 11.76 -5.22 -15.34
CA ILE A 31 11.93 -6.03 -14.13
C ILE A 31 13.05 -5.43 -13.30
N VAL A 32 12.75 -5.09 -12.07
CA VAL A 32 13.73 -4.60 -11.10
C VAL A 32 13.58 -5.36 -9.79
N THR A 33 14.71 -5.81 -9.24
CA THR A 33 14.79 -6.54 -7.98
C THR A 33 15.56 -5.72 -6.95
N PHE A 34 15.02 -5.64 -5.74
CA PHE A 34 15.62 -5.02 -4.58
C PHE A 34 15.95 -6.08 -3.54
N THR A 35 17.19 -6.14 -3.12
CA THR A 35 17.66 -7.08 -2.10
C THR A 35 18.25 -6.30 -0.92
N PRO A 36 17.74 -6.47 0.31
CA PRO A 36 18.34 -5.86 1.49
C PRO A 36 19.80 -6.29 1.67
N ALA A 37 20.66 -5.36 2.09
CA ALA A 37 22.06 -5.66 2.43
C ALA A 37 22.16 -6.46 3.73
N ASP A 38 21.24 -6.20 4.68
CA ASP A 38 21.12 -6.97 5.91
C ASP A 38 20.31 -8.25 5.65
N ALA A 39 20.90 -9.39 5.93
CA ALA A 39 20.27 -10.70 5.74
C ALA A 39 19.03 -10.94 6.63
N ASN A 40 18.87 -10.16 7.70
CA ASN A 40 17.68 -10.23 8.58
C ASN A 40 16.58 -9.27 8.14
N ALA A 41 16.86 -8.38 7.19
CA ALA A 41 15.89 -7.42 6.69
C ALA A 41 15.07 -7.98 5.53
N LYS A 42 13.89 -7.41 5.35
CA LYS A 42 13.00 -7.63 4.21
C LYS A 42 12.82 -6.33 3.45
N ALA A 43 12.79 -6.37 2.14
CA ALA A 43 12.42 -5.21 1.34
C ALA A 43 10.94 -4.88 1.54
N VAL A 44 10.65 -3.60 1.76
CA VAL A 44 9.30 -3.03 1.87
C VAL A 44 9.15 -1.96 0.82
N ILE A 45 8.06 -2.01 0.06
CA ILE A 45 7.72 -1.00 -0.92
C ILE A 45 6.44 -0.24 -0.52
N GLU A 46 6.47 1.06 -0.71
CA GLU A 46 5.33 1.96 -0.52
C GLU A 46 5.23 2.90 -1.73
N PHE A 47 4.03 3.01 -2.30
CA PHE A 47 3.77 3.91 -3.42
C PHE A 47 3.20 5.22 -2.88
N SER A 48 3.86 6.33 -3.23
CA SER A 48 3.40 7.69 -2.90
C SER A 48 2.54 8.29 -4.00
N ASP A 49 2.82 7.91 -5.26
CA ASP A 49 2.05 8.32 -6.43
C ASP A 49 1.84 7.09 -7.32
N PHE A 50 0.65 6.96 -7.89
CA PHE A 50 0.36 5.87 -8.82
C PHE A 50 -0.76 6.28 -9.77
N ASP A 51 -0.44 6.36 -11.05
CA ASP A 51 -1.38 6.66 -12.12
C ASP A 51 -0.87 6.04 -13.43
N VAL A 52 -1.40 4.89 -13.75
CA VAL A 52 -1.09 4.15 -14.97
C VAL A 52 -2.36 3.90 -15.78
N TYR A 53 -2.22 3.72 -17.08
CA TYR A 53 -3.39 3.52 -17.90
C TYR A 53 -3.95 2.09 -17.78
N TYR A 54 -5.24 2.01 -17.53
CA TYR A 54 -5.95 0.74 -17.45
C TYR A 54 -7.37 0.89 -18.01
N SER A 55 -7.64 0.30 -19.18
CA SER A 55 -8.96 0.33 -19.79
C SER A 55 -9.93 -0.58 -19.05
N SER A 56 -11.12 -0.10 -18.78
CA SER A 56 -12.23 -0.91 -18.27
C SER A 56 -12.85 -1.85 -19.33
N SER A 57 -12.57 -1.58 -20.63
CA SER A 57 -13.00 -2.42 -21.73
C SER A 57 -12.24 -3.74 -21.77
N SER A 58 -12.93 -4.83 -22.11
CA SER A 58 -12.30 -6.16 -22.28
C SER A 58 -11.23 -6.18 -23.38
N TYR A 59 -11.36 -5.32 -24.38
CA TYR A 59 -10.44 -5.20 -25.51
C TYR A 59 -9.50 -4.00 -25.39
N GLY A 60 -9.58 -3.26 -24.30
CA GLY A 60 -8.77 -2.07 -24.11
C GLY A 60 -7.37 -2.37 -23.61
N VAL A 61 -6.47 -1.41 -23.79
CA VAL A 61 -5.09 -1.46 -23.29
C VAL A 61 -5.09 -1.50 -21.77
N LYS A 62 -4.24 -2.34 -21.19
CA LYS A 62 -4.05 -2.50 -19.75
C LYS A 62 -2.57 -2.57 -19.45
N ALA A 63 -2.07 -1.65 -18.63
CA ALA A 63 -0.74 -1.78 -18.09
C ALA A 63 -0.64 -3.05 -17.23
N VAL A 64 0.51 -3.68 -17.25
CA VAL A 64 0.88 -4.75 -16.32
C VAL A 64 1.73 -4.15 -15.22
N PHE A 65 1.29 -4.26 -13.99
CA PHE A 65 2.08 -3.89 -12.83
C PHE A 65 1.94 -4.97 -11.78
N GLU A 66 3.06 -5.58 -11.42
CA GLU A 66 3.09 -6.72 -10.51
C GLU A 66 4.26 -6.56 -9.52
N VAL A 67 4.01 -6.90 -8.27
CA VAL A 67 5.01 -6.91 -7.20
C VAL A 67 5.11 -8.31 -6.64
N TYR A 68 6.31 -8.82 -6.58
CA TYR A 68 6.61 -10.19 -6.16
C TYR A 68 7.54 -10.21 -4.96
N SER A 69 7.37 -11.21 -4.12
CA SER A 69 8.34 -11.59 -3.11
C SER A 69 9.45 -12.43 -3.72
N GLY A 70 10.71 -12.14 -3.40
CA GLY A 70 11.85 -12.86 -3.97
C GLY A 70 12.43 -12.21 -5.23
N THR A 71 13.39 -12.90 -5.85
CA THR A 71 14.18 -12.40 -6.99
C THR A 71 13.55 -12.72 -8.34
N THR A 72 12.46 -13.45 -8.38
CA THR A 72 11.80 -13.89 -9.61
C THR A 72 10.35 -13.44 -9.66
N ALA A 73 9.88 -13.07 -10.86
CA ALA A 73 8.49 -12.79 -11.14
C ALA A 73 7.71 -14.10 -11.33
N ASP A 74 7.45 -14.82 -10.25
CA ASP A 74 6.72 -16.08 -10.22
C ASP A 74 5.35 -15.89 -9.57
N SER A 75 4.30 -16.43 -10.19
CA SER A 75 2.92 -16.30 -9.70
C SER A 75 2.71 -16.83 -8.27
N ASN A 76 3.51 -17.78 -7.80
CA ASN A 76 3.46 -18.29 -6.44
C ASN A 76 3.96 -17.27 -5.40
N ASN A 77 4.73 -16.29 -5.85
CA ASN A 77 5.34 -15.25 -5.01
C ASN A 77 4.70 -13.88 -5.21
N LEU A 78 3.57 -13.83 -5.90
CA LEU A 78 2.86 -12.59 -6.20
C LEU A 78 2.29 -11.95 -4.92
N LEU A 79 2.70 -10.72 -4.63
CA LEU A 79 2.18 -9.92 -3.51
C LEU A 79 1.00 -9.04 -3.92
N TRP A 80 1.09 -8.47 -5.11
CA TRP A 80 0.06 -7.62 -5.67
C TRP A 80 0.21 -7.50 -7.19
N LYS A 81 -0.93 -7.37 -7.87
CA LYS A 81 -1.00 -7.04 -9.30
C LYS A 81 -2.11 -6.05 -9.57
N LEU A 82 -1.90 -5.21 -10.55
CA LEU A 82 -2.91 -4.31 -11.08
C LEU A 82 -4.05 -5.12 -11.74
N SER A 83 -5.29 -4.89 -11.31
CA SER A 83 -6.45 -5.66 -11.79
C SER A 83 -7.66 -4.81 -12.16
N SER A 84 -7.64 -3.52 -11.85
CA SER A 84 -8.77 -2.61 -12.10
C SER A 84 -8.31 -1.17 -12.41
N SER A 85 -9.21 -0.39 -12.99
CA SER A 85 -8.98 1.04 -13.23
C SER A 85 -8.89 1.86 -11.94
N ASP A 86 -9.53 1.43 -10.86
CA ASP A 86 -9.42 2.09 -9.56
C ASP A 86 -8.03 1.90 -8.95
N GLU A 87 -7.49 0.69 -9.03
CA GLU A 87 -6.12 0.40 -8.61
C GLU A 87 -5.08 1.12 -9.49
N ALA A 88 -5.38 1.31 -10.77
CA ALA A 88 -4.51 2.03 -11.70
C ALA A 88 -4.32 3.51 -11.33
N ALA A 89 -5.27 4.10 -10.61
CA ALA A 89 -5.21 5.47 -10.12
C ALA A 89 -4.69 5.60 -8.68
N LYS A 90 -4.53 4.49 -7.94
CA LYS A 90 -4.23 4.52 -6.50
C LYS A 90 -3.09 3.58 -6.09
N GLY A 91 -2.75 2.63 -6.95
CA GLY A 91 -1.84 1.54 -6.59
C GLY A 91 -2.42 0.60 -5.53
N PRO A 92 -1.56 -0.16 -4.84
CA PRO A 92 -1.99 -1.14 -3.84
C PRO A 92 -2.64 -0.54 -2.58
N GLY A 93 -2.50 0.78 -2.34
CA GLY A 93 -3.07 1.47 -1.18
C GLY A 93 -2.49 1.04 0.18
N LYS A 94 -1.46 0.23 0.18
CA LYS A 94 -0.78 -0.28 1.38
C LYS A 94 0.69 -0.58 1.10
N LYS A 95 1.50 -0.67 2.15
CA LYS A 95 2.87 -1.19 2.06
C LYS A 95 2.85 -2.68 1.71
N LEU A 96 3.78 -3.09 0.86
CA LEU A 96 3.99 -4.49 0.53
C LEU A 96 5.35 -4.93 1.07
N TYR A 97 5.34 -6.03 1.81
CA TYR A 97 6.52 -6.59 2.47
C TYR A 97 6.94 -7.87 1.77
N SER A 98 8.24 -8.04 1.54
CA SER A 98 8.75 -9.31 1.08
C SER A 98 8.51 -10.41 2.11
N THR A 99 8.13 -11.58 1.65
CA THR A 99 8.02 -12.81 2.44
C THR A 99 9.12 -13.81 2.09
N ALA A 100 10.01 -13.46 1.14
CA ALA A 100 11.11 -14.31 0.73
C ALA A 100 12.16 -14.47 1.85
N ALA A 101 12.85 -15.60 1.86
CA ALA A 101 13.86 -15.88 2.86
C ALA A 101 15.06 -14.90 2.78
N ASP A 102 15.41 -14.47 1.58
CA ASP A 102 16.46 -13.47 1.31
C ASP A 102 15.96 -12.02 1.45
N GLY A 103 14.70 -11.82 1.79
CA GLY A 103 14.08 -10.52 1.95
C GLY A 103 13.91 -9.72 0.65
N SER A 104 14.22 -10.28 -0.52
CA SER A 104 14.16 -9.55 -1.78
C SER A 104 12.73 -9.33 -2.28
N LEU A 105 12.54 -8.30 -3.10
CA LEU A 105 11.29 -7.90 -3.72
C LEU A 105 11.53 -7.57 -5.18
N THR A 106 10.67 -8.03 -6.07
CA THR A 106 10.76 -7.79 -7.52
C THR A 106 9.52 -7.05 -8.00
N ILE A 107 9.74 -5.99 -8.78
CA ILE A 107 8.70 -5.28 -9.51
C ILE A 107 8.79 -5.66 -10.97
N LYS A 108 7.64 -5.93 -11.56
CA LYS A 108 7.46 -6.06 -13.00
C LYS A 108 6.47 -5.02 -13.48
N PHE A 109 6.88 -4.19 -14.43
CA PHE A 109 6.05 -3.16 -15.02
C PHE A 109 6.15 -3.21 -16.55
N ASN A 110 5.00 -3.15 -17.22
CA ASN A 110 4.88 -2.96 -18.65
C ASN A 110 3.69 -2.04 -18.92
N PRO A 111 3.88 -0.85 -19.49
CA PRO A 111 2.77 0.05 -19.82
C PRO A 111 1.84 -0.55 -20.87
N ASN A 112 2.33 -1.52 -21.68
CA ASN A 112 1.56 -2.29 -22.67
C ASN A 112 0.78 -1.40 -23.66
N THR A 113 1.34 -0.25 -24.02
CA THR A 113 0.74 0.69 -24.95
C THR A 113 1.77 1.40 -25.80
N GLU A 114 1.39 1.68 -27.05
CA GLU A 114 2.19 2.41 -28.04
C GLU A 114 1.71 3.84 -28.21
N ALA A 115 0.51 4.14 -27.73
CA ALA A 115 -0.14 5.40 -28.00
C ALA A 115 -0.01 6.37 -26.84
N SER A 116 0.48 7.58 -27.14
CA SER A 116 0.68 8.64 -26.13
C SER A 116 -0.60 9.08 -25.42
N TYR A 117 -1.77 8.85 -26.00
CA TYR A 117 -3.06 9.17 -25.38
C TYR A 117 -3.53 8.12 -24.36
N TYR A 118 -2.84 6.97 -24.24
CA TYR A 118 -3.06 5.97 -23.22
C TYR A 118 -2.03 6.13 -22.09
N ALA A 119 -2.01 7.32 -21.51
CA ALA A 119 -1.04 7.70 -20.51
C ALA A 119 -1.70 8.00 -19.17
N GLY A 120 -1.05 7.52 -18.10
CA GLY A 120 -1.15 8.13 -16.78
C GLY A 120 0.06 9.03 -16.52
N THR A 121 0.19 9.57 -15.33
CA THR A 121 1.34 10.38 -14.90
C THR A 121 2.54 9.54 -14.47
N GLY A 122 2.37 8.23 -14.37
CA GLY A 122 3.38 7.28 -13.91
C GLY A 122 3.24 6.94 -12.44
N TRP A 123 4.32 6.54 -11.81
CA TRP A 123 4.31 6.12 -10.41
C TRP A 123 5.63 6.45 -9.71
N LYS A 124 5.54 6.57 -8.40
CA LYS A 124 6.66 6.78 -7.51
C LYS A 124 6.55 5.87 -6.31
N ALA A 125 7.63 5.19 -6.00
CA ALA A 125 7.70 4.29 -4.86
C ALA A 125 8.96 4.52 -4.04
N THR A 126 8.87 4.22 -2.77
CA THR A 126 10.02 4.13 -1.86
C THR A 126 10.22 2.66 -1.49
N VAL A 127 11.43 2.17 -1.63
CA VAL A 127 11.84 0.83 -1.18
C VAL A 127 12.86 0.98 -0.08
N LYS A 128 12.66 0.29 1.03
CA LYS A 128 13.59 0.33 2.18
C LYS A 128 13.77 -1.06 2.78
N PRO A 129 14.90 -1.34 3.44
CA PRO A 129 15.04 -2.52 4.28
C PRO A 129 14.19 -2.35 5.55
N PHE A 130 13.58 -3.42 6.00
CA PHE A 130 12.80 -3.50 7.22
C PHE A 130 13.23 -4.75 8.00
N VAL A 131 13.73 -4.55 9.20
CA VAL A 131 13.98 -5.66 10.14
C VAL A 131 12.74 -5.79 10.99
N ASP A 132 12.10 -6.98 10.93
CA ASP A 132 10.89 -7.21 11.70
C ASP A 132 11.22 -7.25 13.21
N HIS A 133 10.31 -6.73 13.99
CA HIS A 133 10.45 -6.60 15.44
C HIS A 133 9.09 -6.81 16.12
N ASP A 134 9.09 -6.84 17.44
CA ASP A 134 7.88 -6.90 18.24
C ASP A 134 6.97 -5.72 17.89
N MET A 135 5.66 -5.99 17.80
CA MET A 135 4.70 -4.96 17.47
C MET A 135 4.82 -3.76 18.41
N THR A 136 5.00 -2.59 17.80
CA THR A 136 5.01 -1.29 18.47
C THR A 136 3.89 -0.41 17.96
N ILE A 137 3.35 0.44 18.82
CA ILE A 137 2.37 1.45 18.40
C ILE A 137 3.16 2.65 17.87
N THR A 138 2.97 2.98 16.61
CA THR A 138 3.65 4.10 15.93
C THR A 138 2.81 5.36 15.87
N GLY A 139 1.50 5.24 16.08
CA GLY A 139 0.60 6.38 16.12
C GLY A 139 -0.78 6.02 16.63
N VAL A 140 -1.43 6.99 17.24
CA VAL A 140 -2.85 6.92 17.61
C VAL A 140 -3.52 8.18 17.11
N ASN A 141 -4.52 8.04 16.26
CA ASN A 141 -5.34 9.13 15.79
C ASN A 141 -6.76 8.98 16.31
N VAL A 142 -7.31 10.04 16.85
CA VAL A 142 -8.68 10.07 17.34
C VAL A 142 -9.45 11.10 16.53
N SER A 143 -10.49 10.67 15.85
CA SER A 143 -11.37 11.53 15.07
C SER A 143 -12.82 11.42 15.53
N GLN A 144 -13.53 12.53 15.44
CA GLN A 144 -14.95 12.58 15.70
C GLN A 144 -15.71 12.12 14.45
N VAL A 145 -16.65 11.20 14.64
CA VAL A 145 -17.48 10.68 13.55
C VAL A 145 -18.76 11.50 13.45
N GLY A 146 -19.02 12.07 12.27
CA GLY A 146 -20.16 12.94 12.03
C GLY A 146 -20.06 14.27 12.78
N ASN A 147 -21.19 14.85 13.16
CA ASN A 147 -21.24 16.09 13.96
C ASN A 147 -21.16 15.85 15.47
N GLY A 148 -20.93 14.61 15.90
CA GLY A 148 -20.73 14.24 17.30
C GLY A 148 -21.94 14.38 18.23
N ASN A 149 -23.12 14.66 17.69
CA ASN A 149 -24.33 14.84 18.47
C ASN A 149 -25.20 13.56 18.44
N ALA A 150 -25.57 13.09 19.60
CA ALA A 150 -26.60 12.08 19.76
C ALA A 150 -27.85 12.73 20.36
N THR A 151 -29.02 12.48 19.78
CA THR A 151 -30.29 12.94 20.34
C THR A 151 -30.82 11.94 21.36
N PRO A 152 -31.61 12.37 22.36
CA PRO A 152 -32.25 11.45 23.29
C PRO A 152 -33.02 10.35 22.57
N GLY A 153 -32.80 9.10 22.97
CA GLY A 153 -33.38 7.92 22.32
C GLY A 153 -32.64 7.34 21.13
N SER A 154 -31.56 7.99 20.68
CA SER A 154 -30.69 7.45 19.63
C SER A 154 -30.00 6.16 20.10
N LYS A 155 -29.92 5.17 19.19
CA LYS A 155 -29.21 3.91 19.43
C LYS A 155 -28.03 3.78 18.46
N SER A 156 -26.93 3.24 18.94
CA SER A 156 -25.75 2.92 18.12
C SER A 156 -25.20 4.10 17.31
N VAL A 157 -25.05 5.26 17.97
CA VAL A 157 -24.42 6.45 17.35
C VAL A 157 -22.91 6.34 17.48
N ALA A 158 -22.21 6.33 16.35
CA ALA A 158 -20.76 6.39 16.33
C ALA A 158 -20.30 7.80 16.70
N LEU A 159 -19.55 7.94 17.78
CA LEU A 159 -19.08 9.22 18.31
C LEU A 159 -17.61 9.50 17.98
N LEU A 160 -16.78 8.47 18.10
CA LEU A 160 -15.34 8.58 17.92
C LEU A 160 -14.84 7.38 17.11
N CYS A 161 -13.85 7.65 16.26
CA CYS A 161 -13.01 6.64 15.64
C CYS A 161 -11.60 6.77 16.24
N VAL A 162 -11.01 5.66 16.61
CA VAL A 162 -9.63 5.59 17.09
C VAL A 162 -8.86 4.69 16.15
N ASP A 163 -7.93 5.29 15.39
CA ASP A 163 -7.03 4.58 14.50
C ASP A 163 -5.70 4.36 15.21
N VAL A 164 -5.30 3.11 15.33
CA VAL A 164 -4.03 2.74 15.94
C VAL A 164 -3.10 2.21 14.86
N ALA A 165 -2.07 2.98 14.54
CA ALA A 165 -1.01 2.53 13.65
C ALA A 165 0.01 1.71 14.42
N THR A 166 0.39 0.57 13.85
CA THR A 166 1.38 -0.34 14.45
C THR A 166 2.44 -0.72 13.44
N GLU A 167 3.63 -1.08 13.92
CA GLU A 167 4.74 -1.63 13.13
C GLU A 167 5.37 -2.80 13.88
N GLY A 168 5.89 -3.78 13.13
CA GLY A 168 6.42 -5.03 13.67
C GLY A 168 5.37 -6.15 13.78
N THR A 169 5.81 -7.39 13.58
CA THR A 169 4.91 -8.56 13.55
C THR A 169 5.36 -9.75 14.40
N LEU A 170 6.54 -9.69 15.01
CA LEU A 170 7.10 -10.85 15.76
C LEU A 170 6.25 -11.20 16.97
N THR A 171 5.88 -10.21 17.77
CA THR A 171 5.01 -10.39 18.92
C THR A 171 3.84 -9.42 18.83
N GLY A 172 2.65 -9.94 18.60
CA GLY A 172 1.44 -9.14 18.54
C GLY A 172 1.05 -8.54 19.90
N LYS A 173 0.37 -7.40 19.86
CA LYS A 173 -0.23 -6.77 21.05
C LYS A 173 -1.74 -6.89 20.99
N ASN A 174 -2.35 -7.12 22.12
CA ASN A 174 -3.79 -7.14 22.27
C ASN A 174 -4.27 -5.82 22.90
N LEU A 175 -5.35 -5.27 22.39
CA LEU A 175 -6.05 -4.18 23.04
C LEU A 175 -6.78 -4.75 24.27
N THR A 176 -6.32 -4.39 25.46
CA THR A 176 -6.85 -4.92 26.73
C THR A 176 -7.91 -4.01 27.35
N GLY A 177 -8.02 -2.78 26.89
CA GLY A 177 -9.04 -1.85 27.39
C GLY A 177 -8.98 -0.48 26.72
N VAL A 178 -10.10 0.20 26.75
CA VAL A 178 -10.25 1.59 26.34
C VAL A 178 -10.88 2.38 27.47
N LYS A 179 -10.24 3.49 27.86
CA LYS A 179 -10.79 4.41 28.84
C LYS A 179 -11.42 5.60 28.11
N ILE A 180 -12.73 5.77 28.26
CA ILE A 180 -13.46 6.89 27.69
C ILE A 180 -13.83 7.85 28.83
N ASN A 181 -13.50 9.12 28.66
CA ASN A 181 -13.85 10.18 29.60
C ASN A 181 -15.01 11.00 29.02
N LEU A 182 -16.18 10.88 29.62
CA LEU A 182 -17.36 11.64 29.24
C LEU A 182 -17.36 12.95 30.02
N LYS A 183 -17.27 14.08 29.31
CA LYS A 183 -17.44 15.41 29.89
C LYS A 183 -18.88 15.86 29.72
N GLY A 184 -19.46 16.43 30.77
CA GLY A 184 -20.82 16.98 30.76
C GLY A 184 -21.86 16.13 31.50
N THR A 185 -23.12 16.20 31.12
CA THR A 185 -24.23 15.51 31.82
C THR A 185 -24.26 14.04 31.43
N GLN A 186 -23.65 13.23 32.23
CA GLN A 186 -23.53 11.76 31.96
C GLN A 186 -24.86 11.01 32.15
N ALA A 187 -25.83 11.61 32.81
CA ALA A 187 -27.13 11.02 33.07
C ALA A 187 -27.95 10.63 31.82
N SER A 188 -27.53 11.13 30.64
CA SER A 188 -28.20 10.84 29.37
C SER A 188 -27.53 9.71 28.56
N VAL A 189 -26.45 9.13 29.07
CA VAL A 189 -25.72 8.04 28.39
C VAL A 189 -25.98 6.72 29.11
N ASP A 190 -26.74 5.86 28.49
CA ASP A 190 -27.10 4.54 29.04
C ASP A 190 -25.97 3.52 28.84
N LYS A 191 -25.37 3.51 27.65
CA LYS A 191 -24.31 2.56 27.31
C LYS A 191 -23.32 3.11 26.27
N VAL A 192 -22.05 2.83 26.46
CA VAL A 192 -21.00 3.01 25.45
C VAL A 192 -20.44 1.64 25.07
N SER A 193 -20.29 1.38 23.77
CA SER A 193 -19.73 0.14 23.26
C SER A 193 -18.53 0.46 22.35
N VAL A 194 -17.53 -0.38 22.39
CA VAL A 194 -16.41 -0.38 21.45
C VAL A 194 -16.72 -1.43 20.37
N MET A 195 -16.60 -1.03 19.12
CA MET A 195 -16.75 -1.93 17.97
C MET A 195 -15.41 -1.93 17.19
N SER A 196 -15.01 -3.08 16.72
CA SER A 196 -13.80 -3.31 15.91
C SER A 196 -14.19 -3.71 14.50
#